data_19f144c72368bcc9661644193ef4bbe5
#
_entry.id   19f144c72368bcc9661644193ef4bbe5
#
_cell.length_a   1.000
_cell.length_b   1.000
_cell.length_c   1.000
_cell.angle_alpha   90.00
_cell.angle_beta   90.00
_cell.angle_gamma   90.00
#
_symmetry.space_group_name_H-M   'P 1'
#
loop_
_entity.id
_entity.type
_entity.pdbx_description
1 polymer ?
#
loop_
_entity_poly.entity_id
_entity_poly.type
_entity_poly.pdbx_seq_one_letter_code
_entity_poly.pdbx_strand_id
1 'polypeptide(L)'
;MNNARYTNSISVLLFFLPCLLFSAPNIGGISGSIQKTITNSAGDPASSPVFTVVSAGVTGDAIFSGQLASVTSTTISFESSSDSSETTVNPFTSGVFSSSVKTPILTASLTGSGVGSIAITYAGTGFSTAPEIVIDYPTSGDDQATATASINGSGAITGISITSAGSGYSVAPTVSVVGGPHLVKLTESGDDDEGRFFLITDNNATRLTLDISKLANGETLQNVLQTDFSVEVIAAPTLGSVFGTTSAELDLSPANANGSGAGADWVYLYFGDYYSFCFMPAGNGNAAGWYSTSIMGWGMLNDLIVYPDEAFIMAKRTNGSLTLDFEGAASTTDKKVQLPAIGGAFVMNNPYGTDMLLAE
;
A
#
# COMPACT_ATOMS: atom_id res chain seq x y z
N MET A 1 -62.88 -12.56 -22.42
CA MET A 1 -61.55 -12.04 -22.83
C MET A 1 -60.83 -11.67 -21.57
N ASN A 2 -60.06 -12.59 -21.02
CA ASN A 2 -59.31 -12.38 -19.78
C ASN A 2 -57.82 -12.24 -20.11
N ASN A 3 -57.29 -11.02 -19.92
CA ASN A 3 -55.87 -10.76 -20.02
C ASN A 3 -55.20 -11.13 -18.66
N ALA A 4 -54.56 -12.26 -18.58
CA ALA A 4 -53.68 -12.60 -17.49
C ALA A 4 -52.34 -11.85 -17.70
N ARG A 5 -52.02 -10.90 -16.79
CA ARG A 5 -50.70 -10.31 -16.68
C ARG A 5 -49.82 -11.23 -15.86
N TYR A 6 -48.80 -11.81 -16.50
CA TYR A 6 -47.71 -12.47 -15.79
C TYR A 6 -46.78 -11.41 -15.21
N THR A 7 -46.77 -11.28 -13.90
CA THR A 7 -45.73 -10.55 -13.17
C THR A 7 -44.62 -11.56 -12.88
N ASN A 8 -43.54 -11.48 -13.63
CA ASN A 8 -42.30 -12.18 -13.26
C ASN A 8 -41.67 -11.45 -12.08
N SER A 9 -41.83 -12.01 -10.88
CA SER A 9 -41.05 -11.65 -9.73
C SER A 9 -39.68 -12.29 -9.87
N ILE A 10 -38.69 -11.50 -10.26
CA ILE A 10 -37.28 -11.90 -10.12
C ILE A 10 -36.93 -11.68 -8.67
N SER A 11 -36.89 -12.77 -7.91
CA SER A 11 -36.28 -12.75 -6.58
C SER A 11 -34.76 -12.74 -6.78
N VAL A 12 -34.20 -11.54 -6.75
CA VAL A 12 -32.74 -11.38 -6.59
C VAL A 12 -32.44 -11.72 -5.15
N LEU A 13 -31.91 -12.93 -4.92
CA LEU A 13 -31.34 -13.33 -3.65
C LEU A 13 -30.00 -12.60 -3.52
N LEU A 14 -30.03 -11.40 -2.93
CA LEU A 14 -28.83 -10.67 -2.57
C LEU A 14 -28.18 -11.44 -1.41
N PHE A 15 -27.13 -12.18 -1.68
CA PHE A 15 -26.19 -12.57 -0.64
C PHE A 15 -25.50 -11.28 -0.17
N PHE A 16 -25.92 -10.77 0.98
CA PHE A 16 -25.13 -9.78 1.70
C PHE A 16 -23.87 -10.49 2.22
N LEU A 17 -22.77 -10.41 1.45
CA LEU A 17 -21.47 -10.25 2.07
C LEU A 17 -21.58 -9.01 2.98
N PRO A 18 -20.95 -8.96 4.15
CA PRO A 18 -20.81 -7.70 4.87
C PRO A 18 -19.97 -6.78 3.99
N CYS A 19 -20.62 -6.18 3.01
CA CYS A 19 -20.06 -5.08 2.25
C CYS A 19 -19.99 -3.96 3.28
N LEU A 20 -18.78 -3.69 3.78
CA LEU A 20 -18.49 -2.37 4.31
C LEU A 20 -19.13 -1.38 3.33
N LEU A 21 -20.15 -0.67 3.81
CA LEU A 21 -20.69 0.48 3.08
C LEU A 21 -19.59 1.53 3.06
N PHE A 22 -18.67 1.38 2.12
CA PHE A 22 -17.84 2.50 1.71
C PHE A 22 -18.81 3.54 1.19
N SER A 23 -18.98 4.63 1.92
CA SER A 23 -19.49 5.84 1.28
C SER A 23 -18.56 6.04 0.08
N ALA A 24 -19.13 6.19 -1.10
CA ALA A 24 -18.33 6.47 -2.28
C ALA A 24 -17.35 7.59 -1.90
N PRO A 25 -16.04 7.40 -2.13
CA PRO A 25 -15.07 8.44 -1.80
C PRO A 25 -15.57 9.73 -2.42
N ASN A 26 -15.46 10.80 -1.66
CA ASN A 26 -15.80 12.13 -2.18
C ASN A 26 -14.86 12.37 -3.38
N ILE A 27 -15.39 12.24 -4.60
CA ILE A 27 -14.65 12.33 -5.86
C ILE A 27 -14.28 13.80 -6.09
N GLY A 28 -13.60 14.42 -5.14
CA GLY A 28 -12.99 15.73 -5.27
C GLY A 28 -11.51 15.68 -5.61
N GLY A 29 -10.86 14.51 -5.52
CA GLY A 29 -9.46 14.33 -5.83
C GLY A 29 -9.23 14.17 -7.33
N ILE A 30 -8.22 14.83 -7.87
CA ILE A 30 -7.72 14.58 -9.22
C ILE A 30 -6.97 13.24 -9.15
N SER A 31 -7.51 12.19 -9.78
CA SER A 31 -6.78 10.94 -10.00
C SER A 31 -6.02 11.01 -11.31
N GLY A 32 -4.84 10.42 -11.35
CA GLY A 32 -4.00 10.41 -12.54
C GLY A 32 -2.74 9.60 -12.34
N SER A 33 -1.89 9.59 -13.36
CA SER A 33 -0.55 9.02 -13.28
C SER A 33 0.50 10.12 -13.38
N ILE A 34 1.60 9.94 -12.63
CA ILE A 34 2.80 10.76 -12.72
C ILE A 34 3.90 9.89 -13.28
N GLN A 35 4.41 10.26 -14.46
CA GLN A 35 5.52 9.55 -15.08
C GLN A 35 6.83 10.29 -14.87
N LYS A 36 7.86 9.55 -14.46
CA LYS A 36 9.22 10.05 -14.36
C LYS A 36 10.18 9.15 -15.14
N THR A 37 10.79 9.68 -16.19
CA THR A 37 11.81 8.94 -16.96
C THR A 37 13.21 9.37 -16.53
N ILE A 38 14.06 8.38 -16.23
CA ILE A 38 15.47 8.54 -15.84
C ILE A 38 16.32 7.79 -16.87
N THR A 39 17.24 8.46 -17.52
CA THR A 39 18.11 7.84 -18.55
C THR A 39 19.57 7.92 -18.13
N ASN A 40 20.28 6.80 -18.22
CA ASN A 40 21.73 6.73 -18.09
C ASN A 40 22.32 6.14 -19.37
N SER A 41 23.24 6.88 -19.99
CA SER A 41 23.97 6.49 -21.21
C SER A 41 25.48 6.55 -21.03
N ALA A 42 25.97 6.55 -19.80
CA ALA A 42 27.41 6.55 -19.51
C ALA A 42 28.09 5.27 -20.01
N GLY A 43 29.35 5.36 -20.39
CA GLY A 43 30.14 4.20 -20.80
C GLY A 43 30.33 3.17 -19.69
N ASP A 44 30.39 3.63 -18.44
CA ASP A 44 30.35 2.80 -17.22
C ASP A 44 29.26 3.37 -16.29
N PRO A 45 28.00 2.95 -16.44
CA PRO A 45 26.87 3.50 -15.69
C PRO A 45 26.93 3.15 -14.19
N ALA A 46 27.59 2.05 -13.82
CA ALA A 46 27.73 1.65 -12.42
C ALA A 46 28.66 2.58 -11.63
N SER A 47 29.72 3.09 -12.28
CA SER A 47 30.65 4.07 -11.70
C SER A 47 30.22 5.51 -11.92
N SER A 48 29.26 5.74 -12.83
CA SER A 48 28.70 7.06 -13.16
C SER A 48 27.17 7.01 -13.12
N PRO A 49 26.56 6.75 -11.95
CA PRO A 49 25.10 6.66 -11.83
C PRO A 49 24.44 8.03 -12.05
N VAL A 50 23.24 8.01 -12.61
CA VAL A 50 22.37 9.17 -12.65
C VAL A 50 21.48 9.16 -11.42
N PHE A 51 21.64 10.16 -10.55
CA PHE A 51 20.80 10.35 -9.38
C PHE A 51 19.63 11.27 -9.73
N THR A 52 18.44 10.90 -9.35
CA THR A 52 17.23 11.68 -9.54
C THR A 52 16.39 11.64 -8.29
N VAL A 53 15.95 12.80 -7.85
CA VAL A 53 14.95 12.91 -6.80
C VAL A 53 13.58 12.57 -7.40
N VAL A 54 12.86 11.68 -6.74
CA VAL A 54 11.55 11.22 -7.16
C VAL A 54 10.57 11.40 -6.03
N SER A 55 9.38 11.82 -6.38
CA SER A 55 8.25 12.00 -5.48
C SER A 55 7.06 11.28 -6.12
N ALA A 56 6.42 10.40 -5.40
CA ALA A 56 5.20 9.76 -5.88
C ALA A 56 4.05 10.79 -6.00
N GLY A 57 3.89 11.65 -4.98
CA GLY A 57 2.86 12.70 -4.95
C GLY A 57 1.40 12.21 -5.04
N VAL A 58 1.19 10.90 -5.06
CA VAL A 58 -0.11 10.26 -5.17
C VAL A 58 -0.25 9.17 -4.11
N THR A 59 -1.48 8.89 -3.71
CA THR A 59 -1.83 7.84 -2.75
C THR A 59 -2.82 6.87 -3.38
N GLY A 60 -2.76 5.60 -2.97
CA GLY A 60 -3.79 4.63 -3.31
C GLY A 60 -5.16 5.00 -2.73
N ASP A 61 -6.18 4.28 -3.17
CA ASP A 61 -7.55 4.47 -2.69
C ASP A 61 -7.66 4.20 -1.18
N ALA A 62 -8.55 4.96 -0.54
CA ALA A 62 -8.87 4.74 0.86
C ALA A 62 -9.63 3.42 1.04
N ILE A 63 -9.14 2.56 1.94
CA ILE A 63 -9.86 1.35 2.34
C ILE A 63 -10.92 1.64 3.41
N PHE A 64 -10.79 2.78 4.08
CA PHE A 64 -11.74 3.28 5.07
C PHE A 64 -11.67 4.80 5.12
N SER A 65 -12.83 5.45 5.29
CA SER A 65 -12.96 6.87 5.57
C SER A 65 -13.95 7.05 6.72
N GLY A 66 -13.60 7.90 7.69
CA GLY A 66 -14.46 8.11 8.84
C GLY A 66 -14.01 9.26 9.72
N GLN A 67 -14.88 9.62 10.67
CA GLN A 67 -14.60 10.64 11.68
C GLN A 67 -14.09 9.99 12.97
N LEU A 68 -13.19 10.70 13.63
CA LEU A 68 -12.58 10.25 14.89
C LEU A 68 -13.56 10.40 16.05
N ALA A 69 -13.83 9.29 16.75
CA ALA A 69 -14.63 9.29 17.98
C ALA A 69 -13.79 9.69 19.20
N SER A 70 -12.52 9.33 19.23
CA SER A 70 -11.59 9.77 20.29
C SER A 70 -10.14 9.74 19.83
N VAL A 71 -9.30 10.56 20.49
CA VAL A 71 -7.86 10.63 20.29
C VAL A 71 -7.16 10.57 21.64
N THR A 72 -6.12 9.74 21.74
CA THR A 72 -5.22 9.66 22.92
C THR A 72 -3.80 10.04 22.51
N SER A 73 -2.83 9.82 23.38
CA SER A 73 -1.42 10.12 23.07
C SER A 73 -0.85 9.29 21.92
N THR A 74 -1.40 8.10 21.66
CA THR A 74 -0.89 7.16 20.63
C THR A 74 -1.99 6.47 19.84
N THR A 75 -3.26 6.69 20.15
CA THR A 75 -4.35 5.98 19.50
C THR A 75 -5.47 6.90 19.04
N ILE A 76 -6.14 6.49 17.98
CA ILE A 76 -7.42 7.05 17.52
C ILE A 76 -8.47 5.95 17.53
N SER A 77 -9.72 6.30 17.72
CA SER A 77 -10.84 5.35 17.65
C SER A 77 -11.99 5.88 16.83
N PHE A 78 -12.84 4.96 16.42
CA PHE A 78 -14.01 5.19 15.59
C PHE A 78 -15.24 4.57 16.26
N GLU A 79 -16.42 5.12 15.97
CA GLU A 79 -17.67 4.49 16.39
C GLU A 79 -17.93 3.22 15.59
N SER A 80 -18.50 2.22 16.24
CA SER A 80 -19.10 1.10 15.52
C SER A 80 -20.50 1.50 15.04
N SER A 81 -20.89 1.02 13.87
CA SER A 81 -22.26 1.17 13.36
C SER A 81 -23.11 -0.08 13.68
N SER A 82 -24.42 0.05 13.54
CA SER A 82 -25.32 -1.10 13.56
C SER A 82 -25.91 -1.30 12.17
N ASP A 83 -25.97 -2.53 11.71
CA ASP A 83 -26.67 -2.86 10.48
C ASP A 83 -28.20 -2.93 10.68
N SER A 84 -28.94 -3.20 9.62
CA SER A 84 -30.41 -3.31 9.65
C SER A 84 -30.94 -4.47 10.49
N SER A 85 -30.07 -5.40 10.92
CA SER A 85 -30.38 -6.51 11.83
C SER A 85 -29.96 -6.22 13.27
N GLU A 86 -29.60 -4.98 13.61
CA GLU A 86 -29.05 -4.57 14.91
C GLU A 86 -27.71 -5.23 15.27
N THR A 87 -27.02 -5.80 14.26
CA THR A 87 -25.68 -6.38 14.46
C THR A 87 -24.63 -5.26 14.45
N THR A 88 -23.76 -5.26 15.46
CA THR A 88 -22.65 -4.29 15.53
C THR A 88 -21.68 -4.55 14.39
N VAL A 89 -21.46 -3.54 13.55
CA VAL A 89 -20.48 -3.54 12.48
C VAL A 89 -19.27 -2.72 12.92
N ASN A 90 -18.14 -3.38 13.04
CA ASN A 90 -16.88 -2.73 13.39
C ASN A 90 -16.14 -2.29 12.12
N PRO A 91 -15.45 -1.13 12.15
CA PRO A 91 -14.72 -0.63 10.99
C PRO A 91 -13.57 -1.52 10.53
N PHE A 92 -12.98 -2.31 11.44
CA PHE A 92 -11.77 -3.08 11.11
C PHE A 92 -11.83 -4.52 11.61
N THR A 93 -11.13 -5.40 10.90
CA THR A 93 -10.70 -6.70 11.45
C THR A 93 -9.50 -6.47 12.37
N SER A 94 -9.56 -6.99 13.60
CA SER A 94 -8.49 -6.78 14.58
C SER A 94 -7.17 -7.44 14.15
N GLY A 95 -6.05 -6.73 14.34
CA GLY A 95 -4.70 -7.26 14.20
C GLY A 95 -4.27 -7.53 12.76
N VAL A 96 -4.90 -6.89 11.76
CA VAL A 96 -4.50 -7.00 10.36
C VAL A 96 -3.65 -5.82 9.90
N PHE A 97 -3.81 -4.65 10.51
CA PHE A 97 -3.00 -3.47 10.20
C PHE A 97 -1.87 -3.33 11.21
N SER A 98 -0.67 -3.59 10.77
CA SER A 98 0.52 -3.42 11.60
C SER A 98 1.75 -3.24 10.75
N SER A 99 2.64 -2.34 11.15
CA SER A 99 3.96 -2.18 10.53
C SER A 99 4.87 -3.39 10.74
N SER A 100 4.56 -4.27 11.67
CA SER A 100 5.30 -5.51 11.91
C SER A 100 4.85 -6.66 11.01
N VAL A 101 3.68 -6.54 10.37
CA VAL A 101 3.20 -7.54 9.40
C VAL A 101 4.08 -7.50 8.16
N LYS A 102 4.51 -8.69 7.71
CA LYS A 102 5.18 -8.89 6.43
C LYS A 102 4.17 -9.46 5.45
N THR A 103 3.92 -8.72 4.38
CA THR A 103 2.91 -9.04 3.38
C THR A 103 3.30 -10.29 2.59
N PRO A 104 2.41 -11.28 2.42
CA PRO A 104 2.70 -12.46 1.63
C PRO A 104 2.78 -12.15 0.13
N ILE A 105 3.53 -12.97 -0.60
CA ILE A 105 3.55 -12.97 -2.07
C ILE A 105 2.79 -14.18 -2.54
N LEU A 106 1.67 -13.93 -3.23
CA LEU A 106 0.72 -14.92 -3.69
C LEU A 106 0.64 -14.90 -5.23
N THR A 107 0.53 -16.07 -5.84
CA THR A 107 0.45 -16.17 -7.30
C THR A 107 -0.67 -17.10 -7.70
N ALA A 108 -1.66 -16.58 -8.43
CA ALA A 108 -2.75 -17.39 -8.97
C ALA A 108 -2.33 -18.15 -10.22
N SER A 109 -2.96 -19.29 -10.45
CA SER A 109 -2.90 -20.04 -11.70
C SER A 109 -4.31 -20.44 -12.13
N LEU A 110 -4.60 -20.37 -13.41
CA LEU A 110 -5.91 -20.68 -13.96
C LEU A 110 -6.08 -22.17 -14.24
N THR A 111 -7.31 -22.66 -14.10
CA THR A 111 -7.80 -23.91 -14.63
C THR A 111 -9.06 -23.61 -15.45
N GLY A 112 -8.95 -23.71 -16.78
CA GLY A 112 -9.98 -23.17 -17.67
C GLY A 112 -10.07 -21.65 -17.55
N SER A 113 -11.27 -21.12 -17.30
CA SER A 113 -11.53 -19.69 -17.09
C SER A 113 -11.68 -19.31 -15.61
N GLY A 114 -11.36 -20.20 -14.68
CA GLY A 114 -11.42 -19.97 -13.24
C GLY A 114 -10.05 -20.05 -12.58
N VAL A 115 -9.92 -19.57 -11.34
CA VAL A 115 -8.71 -19.70 -10.52
C VAL A 115 -8.61 -21.14 -10.00
N GLY A 116 -7.59 -21.87 -10.45
CA GLY A 116 -7.38 -23.28 -10.12
C GLY A 116 -6.50 -23.49 -8.88
N SER A 117 -5.54 -22.61 -8.64
CA SER A 117 -4.67 -22.65 -7.46
C SER A 117 -4.07 -21.29 -7.15
N ILE A 118 -3.68 -21.08 -5.89
CA ILE A 118 -2.92 -19.92 -5.42
C ILE A 118 -1.68 -20.43 -4.71
N ALA A 119 -0.52 -20.20 -5.30
CA ALA A 119 0.77 -20.55 -4.72
C ALA A 119 1.23 -19.49 -3.71
N ILE A 120 1.84 -19.92 -2.61
CA ILE A 120 2.46 -19.06 -1.60
C ILE A 120 3.96 -19.02 -1.89
N THR A 121 4.44 -17.97 -2.55
CA THR A 121 5.87 -17.78 -2.84
C THR A 121 6.60 -17.24 -1.61
N TYR A 122 5.93 -16.37 -0.84
CA TYR A 122 6.36 -15.90 0.46
C TYR A 122 5.15 -15.88 1.39
N ALA A 123 5.29 -16.49 2.57
CA ALA A 123 4.18 -16.71 3.48
C ALA A 123 3.77 -15.47 4.30
N GLY A 124 4.58 -14.41 4.29
CA GLY A 124 4.42 -13.29 5.21
C GLY A 124 4.65 -13.72 6.66
N THR A 125 4.41 -12.81 7.59
CA THR A 125 4.43 -13.06 9.04
C THR A 125 3.68 -11.96 9.78
N GLY A 126 3.36 -12.19 11.05
CA GLY A 126 2.88 -11.14 11.97
C GLY A 126 1.37 -10.94 11.96
N PHE A 127 0.61 -11.64 11.13
CA PHE A 127 -0.85 -11.59 11.19
C PHE A 127 -1.34 -12.23 12.50
N SER A 128 -2.13 -11.49 13.28
CA SER A 128 -2.76 -12.03 14.50
C SER A 128 -4.04 -12.82 14.19
N THR A 129 -4.68 -12.54 13.06
CA THR A 129 -5.83 -13.24 12.51
C THR A 129 -5.59 -13.56 11.04
N ALA A 130 -6.23 -14.58 10.49
CA ALA A 130 -6.12 -14.89 9.07
C ALA A 130 -6.60 -13.69 8.23
N PRO A 131 -5.78 -13.14 7.34
CA PRO A 131 -6.19 -12.02 6.50
C PRO A 131 -7.23 -12.45 5.47
N GLU A 132 -8.05 -11.51 5.05
CA GLU A 132 -8.93 -11.68 3.90
C GLU A 132 -8.09 -11.76 2.63
N ILE A 133 -8.45 -12.69 1.72
CA ILE A 133 -7.82 -12.83 0.40
C ILE A 133 -8.64 -12.03 -0.59
N VAL A 134 -7.99 -11.11 -1.29
CA VAL A 134 -8.56 -10.33 -2.38
C VAL A 134 -8.03 -10.86 -3.70
N ILE A 135 -8.92 -11.19 -4.62
CA ILE A 135 -8.61 -11.67 -5.97
C ILE A 135 -9.24 -10.67 -6.94
N ASP A 136 -8.48 -10.17 -7.90
CA ASP A 136 -9.01 -9.22 -8.87
C ASP A 136 -10.20 -9.81 -9.65
N TYR A 137 -11.09 -8.92 -10.09
CA TYR A 137 -12.23 -9.30 -10.93
C TYR A 137 -11.78 -9.89 -12.27
N PRO A 138 -12.57 -10.82 -12.84
CA PRO A 138 -12.30 -11.34 -14.18
C PRO A 138 -12.48 -10.26 -15.25
N THR A 139 -11.74 -10.38 -16.34
CA THR A 139 -11.79 -9.43 -17.46
C THR A 139 -13.09 -9.44 -18.24
N SER A 140 -13.88 -10.48 -18.17
CA SER A 140 -15.15 -10.66 -18.90
C SER A 140 -16.40 -10.62 -18.01
N GLY A 141 -16.31 -10.06 -16.81
CA GLY A 141 -17.49 -9.61 -16.05
C GLY A 141 -18.37 -10.70 -15.43
N ASP A 142 -17.88 -11.93 -15.33
CA ASP A 142 -18.62 -13.04 -14.75
C ASP A 142 -18.40 -13.16 -13.20
N ASP A 143 -18.22 -14.36 -12.67
CA ASP A 143 -18.11 -14.58 -11.23
C ASP A 143 -16.68 -14.37 -10.73
N GLN A 144 -16.48 -13.50 -9.74
CA GLN A 144 -15.20 -13.33 -9.06
C GLN A 144 -14.81 -14.58 -8.27
N ALA A 145 -13.53 -14.96 -8.35
CA ALA A 145 -12.99 -16.02 -7.51
C ALA A 145 -12.89 -15.55 -6.04
N THR A 146 -13.07 -16.48 -5.11
CA THR A 146 -12.94 -16.23 -3.67
C THR A 146 -12.09 -17.29 -3.00
N ALA A 147 -11.36 -16.92 -1.94
CA ALA A 147 -10.51 -17.82 -1.18
C ALA A 147 -10.42 -17.40 0.28
N THR A 148 -9.97 -18.34 1.13
CA THR A 148 -9.68 -18.10 2.54
C THR A 148 -8.24 -18.51 2.86
N ALA A 149 -7.60 -17.81 3.81
CA ALA A 149 -6.27 -18.12 4.30
C ALA A 149 -6.33 -18.89 5.63
N SER A 150 -5.27 -19.66 5.89
CA SER A 150 -4.94 -20.21 7.21
C SER A 150 -3.57 -19.72 7.61
N ILE A 151 -3.36 -19.43 8.91
CA ILE A 151 -2.08 -18.96 9.46
C ILE A 151 -1.58 -19.87 10.56
N ASN A 152 -0.26 -19.82 10.82
CA ASN A 152 0.36 -20.47 11.99
C ASN A 152 0.51 -19.48 13.17
N GLY A 153 1.13 -19.95 14.26
CA GLY A 153 1.36 -19.15 15.46
C GLY A 153 2.31 -17.97 15.31
N SER A 154 3.06 -17.87 14.19
CA SER A 154 3.88 -16.69 13.85
C SER A 154 3.14 -15.72 12.92
N GLY A 155 1.87 -15.99 12.59
CA GLY A 155 1.09 -15.20 11.67
C GLY A 155 1.50 -15.34 10.21
N ALA A 156 2.19 -16.42 9.83
CA ALA A 156 2.52 -16.72 8.45
C ALA A 156 1.39 -17.53 7.79
N ILE A 157 1.07 -17.25 6.53
CA ILE A 157 0.07 -18.01 5.77
C ILE A 157 0.60 -19.42 5.51
N THR A 158 -0.16 -20.43 5.94
CA THR A 158 0.19 -21.85 5.77
C THR A 158 -0.59 -22.54 4.65
N GLY A 159 -1.68 -21.94 4.21
CA GLY A 159 -2.50 -22.49 3.15
C GLY A 159 -3.56 -21.50 2.69
N ILE A 160 -3.95 -21.62 1.42
CA ILE A 160 -5.06 -20.89 0.82
C ILE A 160 -6.03 -21.91 0.25
N SER A 161 -7.31 -21.78 0.62
CA SER A 161 -8.40 -22.61 0.14
C SER A 161 -9.29 -21.77 -0.77
N ILE A 162 -9.37 -22.12 -2.06
CA ILE A 162 -10.28 -21.49 -3.01
C ILE A 162 -11.70 -21.94 -2.64
N THR A 163 -12.57 -20.99 -2.34
CA THR A 163 -13.98 -21.23 -1.97
C THR A 163 -14.89 -21.12 -3.19
N SER A 164 -14.51 -20.30 -4.18
CA SER A 164 -15.10 -20.24 -5.50
C SER A 164 -13.99 -20.00 -6.54
N ALA A 165 -13.98 -20.79 -7.61
CA ALA A 165 -13.01 -20.61 -8.69
C ALA A 165 -13.28 -19.36 -9.54
N GLY A 166 -14.50 -18.81 -9.48
CA GLY A 166 -14.94 -17.77 -10.40
C GLY A 166 -14.98 -18.24 -11.86
N SER A 167 -15.24 -17.31 -12.74
CA SER A 167 -15.26 -17.55 -14.20
C SER A 167 -14.89 -16.29 -14.98
N GLY A 168 -14.55 -16.41 -16.26
CA GLY A 168 -14.25 -15.27 -17.13
C GLY A 168 -12.81 -14.73 -17.04
N TYR A 169 -11.92 -15.41 -16.34
CA TYR A 169 -10.50 -15.07 -16.31
C TYR A 169 -9.80 -15.52 -17.59
N SER A 170 -9.22 -14.57 -18.34
CA SER A 170 -8.37 -14.84 -19.51
C SER A 170 -6.88 -14.83 -19.16
N VAL A 171 -6.53 -14.16 -18.09
CA VAL A 171 -5.18 -14.11 -17.48
C VAL A 171 -5.29 -14.39 -15.99
N ALA A 172 -4.24 -14.89 -15.37
CA ALA A 172 -4.21 -15.09 -13.93
C ALA A 172 -4.41 -13.75 -13.21
N PRO A 173 -5.39 -13.65 -12.28
CA PRO A 173 -5.63 -12.40 -11.56
C PRO A 173 -4.53 -12.12 -10.54
N THR A 174 -4.36 -10.84 -10.17
CA THR A 174 -3.60 -10.46 -8.98
C THR A 174 -4.30 -11.00 -7.73
N VAL A 175 -3.51 -11.48 -6.79
CA VAL A 175 -3.98 -11.94 -5.47
C VAL A 175 -3.24 -11.18 -4.39
N SER A 176 -3.99 -10.51 -3.55
CA SER A 176 -3.48 -9.73 -2.42
C SER A 176 -4.19 -10.12 -1.12
N VAL A 177 -3.80 -9.52 -0.01
CA VAL A 177 -4.43 -9.69 1.29
C VAL A 177 -4.85 -8.34 1.86
N VAL A 178 -5.95 -8.31 2.60
CA VAL A 178 -6.30 -7.14 3.42
C VAL A 178 -5.46 -7.19 4.69
N GLY A 179 -4.56 -6.22 4.84
CA GLY A 179 -3.68 -6.12 5.99
C GLY A 179 -2.25 -5.74 5.62
N GLY A 180 -1.36 -5.70 6.61
CA GLY A 180 0.00 -5.24 6.44
C GLY A 180 0.18 -3.77 6.82
N PRO A 181 1.24 -3.10 6.33
CA PRO A 181 1.47 -1.69 6.60
C PRO A 181 0.37 -0.79 6.03
N HIS A 182 -0.21 0.06 6.88
CA HIS A 182 -1.23 1.03 6.50
C HIS A 182 -0.93 2.38 7.13
N LEU A 183 -1.41 3.43 6.50
CA LEU A 183 -1.30 4.81 6.98
C LEU A 183 -2.69 5.37 7.27
N VAL A 184 -2.76 6.20 8.32
CA VAL A 184 -3.86 7.14 8.50
C VAL A 184 -3.45 8.45 7.84
N LYS A 185 -4.30 8.98 6.97
CA LYS A 185 -4.18 10.29 6.35
C LYS A 185 -5.22 11.22 6.95
N LEU A 186 -4.81 12.37 7.46
CA LEU A 186 -5.73 13.42 7.90
C LEU A 186 -6.35 14.11 6.68
N THR A 187 -7.68 14.16 6.63
CA THR A 187 -8.45 14.75 5.51
C THR A 187 -9.39 15.86 5.96
N GLU A 188 -9.21 16.37 7.19
CA GLU A 188 -10.00 17.47 7.72
C GLU A 188 -9.74 18.75 6.93
N SER A 189 -10.76 19.21 6.19
CA SER A 189 -10.62 20.34 5.27
C SER A 189 -10.39 21.66 6.00
N GLY A 190 -9.33 22.34 5.64
CA GLY A 190 -8.95 23.65 6.19
C GLY A 190 -8.16 23.56 7.50
N ASP A 191 -7.83 22.36 7.96
CA ASP A 191 -6.88 22.18 9.05
C ASP A 191 -5.44 22.34 8.53
N ASP A 192 -4.59 22.96 9.34
CA ASP A 192 -3.18 23.21 8.99
C ASP A 192 -2.37 21.91 8.80
N ASP A 193 -2.82 20.79 9.38
CA ASP A 193 -2.20 19.47 9.31
C ASP A 193 -2.88 18.55 8.29
N GLU A 194 -3.82 19.06 7.48
CA GLU A 194 -4.47 18.30 6.42
C GLU A 194 -3.43 17.63 5.50
N GLY A 195 -3.64 16.34 5.24
CA GLY A 195 -2.76 15.54 4.39
C GLY A 195 -1.55 14.95 5.10
N ARG A 196 -1.38 15.11 6.42
CA ARG A 196 -0.36 14.38 7.21
C ARG A 196 -0.69 12.89 7.25
N PHE A 197 0.39 12.08 7.33
CA PHE A 197 0.31 10.62 7.40
C PHE A 197 0.88 10.10 8.72
N PHE A 198 0.18 9.11 9.28
CA PHE A 198 0.62 8.40 10.48
C PHE A 198 0.62 6.90 10.23
N LEU A 199 1.73 6.23 10.52
CA LEU A 199 1.85 4.79 10.38
C LEU A 199 1.02 4.07 11.44
N ILE A 200 0.21 3.11 11.03
CA ILE A 200 -0.51 2.22 11.93
C ILE A 200 0.44 1.14 12.42
N THR A 201 0.64 1.05 13.72
CA THR A 201 1.51 0.05 14.36
C THR A 201 0.73 -1.15 14.88
N ASP A 202 -0.55 -0.97 15.19
CA ASP A 202 -1.47 -2.02 15.64
C ASP A 202 -2.92 -1.56 15.49
N ASN A 203 -3.86 -2.52 15.42
CA ASN A 203 -5.28 -2.22 15.41
C ASN A 203 -6.13 -3.24 16.18
N ASN A 204 -7.25 -2.76 16.72
CA ASN A 204 -8.39 -3.61 17.06
C ASN A 204 -9.60 -3.26 16.17
N ALA A 205 -10.77 -3.77 16.52
CA ALA A 205 -11.99 -3.62 15.73
C ALA A 205 -12.42 -2.15 15.48
N THR A 206 -12.11 -1.23 16.41
CA THR A 206 -12.53 0.18 16.35
C THR A 206 -11.41 1.18 16.61
N ARG A 207 -10.20 0.71 16.89
CA ARG A 207 -9.07 1.56 17.30
C ARG A 207 -7.81 1.26 16.51
N LEU A 208 -7.09 2.31 16.13
CA LEU A 208 -5.77 2.25 15.53
C LEU A 208 -4.74 2.82 16.49
N THR A 209 -3.60 2.15 16.63
CA THR A 209 -2.41 2.65 17.32
C THR A 209 -1.45 3.22 16.28
N LEU A 210 -0.98 4.44 16.50
CA LEU A 210 -0.18 5.18 15.52
C LEU A 210 1.27 5.33 15.98
N ASP A 211 2.18 5.31 15.03
CA ASP A 211 3.56 5.76 15.25
C ASP A 211 3.59 7.29 15.36
N ILE A 212 4.04 7.76 16.50
CA ILE A 212 4.17 9.19 16.82
C ILE A 212 5.59 9.73 16.66
N SER A 213 6.52 8.92 16.16
CA SER A 213 7.94 9.30 16.02
C SER A 213 8.16 10.47 15.06
N LYS A 214 7.21 10.71 14.16
CA LYS A 214 7.21 11.83 13.21
C LYS A 214 6.54 13.11 13.72
N LEU A 215 6.04 13.14 14.95
CA LEU A 215 5.54 14.37 15.55
C LEU A 215 6.71 15.33 15.83
N ALA A 216 6.49 16.62 15.59
CA ALA A 216 7.48 17.65 15.89
C ALA A 216 7.76 17.75 17.39
N ASN A 217 8.89 18.33 17.77
CA ASN A 217 9.21 18.54 19.17
C ASN A 217 8.16 19.45 19.83
N GLY A 218 7.48 18.91 20.84
CA GLY A 218 6.38 19.57 21.54
C GLY A 218 5.00 19.36 20.94
N GLU A 219 4.88 18.70 19.80
CA GLU A 219 3.59 18.23 19.28
C GLU A 219 3.10 16.99 20.04
N THR A 220 1.80 16.86 20.12
CA THR A 220 1.12 15.65 20.60
C THR A 220 0.09 15.21 19.57
N LEU A 221 -0.24 13.92 19.57
CA LEU A 221 -1.25 13.41 18.64
C LEU A 221 -2.60 14.14 18.81
N GLN A 222 -2.97 14.50 20.05
CA GLN A 222 -4.20 15.22 20.34
C GLN A 222 -4.21 16.69 19.87
N ASN A 223 -3.03 17.27 19.59
CA ASN A 223 -2.95 18.62 19.03
C ASN A 223 -3.10 18.60 17.50
N VAL A 224 -2.74 17.49 16.87
CA VAL A 224 -2.78 17.31 15.40
C VAL A 224 -4.09 16.64 14.97
N LEU A 225 -4.56 15.65 15.70
CA LEU A 225 -5.80 14.93 15.43
C LEU A 225 -6.79 15.23 16.56
N GLN A 226 -8.01 15.63 16.24
CA GLN A 226 -9.04 15.93 17.22
C GLN A 226 -10.27 15.05 16.98
N THR A 227 -11.12 14.95 17.99
CA THR A 227 -12.44 14.31 17.84
C THR A 227 -13.22 14.98 16.71
N ASP A 228 -13.98 14.20 15.97
CA ASP A 228 -14.76 14.59 14.80
C ASP A 228 -13.94 14.92 13.54
N PHE A 229 -12.60 14.94 13.60
CA PHE A 229 -11.77 15.09 12.40
C PHE A 229 -11.95 13.92 11.45
N SER A 230 -11.96 14.24 10.17
CA SER A 230 -12.07 13.27 9.08
C SER A 230 -10.70 12.69 8.73
N VAL A 231 -10.64 11.38 8.62
CA VAL A 231 -9.42 10.66 8.23
C VAL A 231 -9.72 9.56 7.23
N GLU A 232 -8.70 9.19 6.48
CA GLU A 232 -8.68 8.02 5.59
C GLU A 232 -7.65 7.01 6.08
N VAL A 233 -7.95 5.72 5.93
CA VAL A 233 -6.96 4.65 6.06
C VAL A 233 -6.63 4.17 4.66
N ILE A 234 -5.35 4.19 4.31
CA ILE A 234 -4.83 3.78 3.01
C ILE A 234 -3.77 2.71 3.19
N ALA A 235 -3.60 1.84 2.19
CA ALA A 235 -2.43 0.97 2.16
C ALA A 235 -1.15 1.83 2.11
N ALA A 236 -0.17 1.51 2.96
CA ALA A 236 1.11 2.21 2.93
C ALA A 236 1.87 1.83 1.66
N PRO A 237 2.30 2.79 0.82
CA PRO A 237 3.24 2.49 -0.24
C PRO A 237 4.52 1.89 0.35
N THR A 238 4.98 0.79 -0.23
CA THR A 238 6.19 0.08 0.21
C THR A 238 7.14 -0.13 -0.97
N LEU A 239 8.38 -0.51 -0.71
CA LEU A 239 9.31 -0.85 -1.79
C LEU A 239 8.70 -1.91 -2.73
N GLY A 240 8.04 -2.92 -2.17
CA GLY A 240 7.39 -3.97 -2.95
C GLY A 240 6.21 -3.47 -3.76
N SER A 241 5.32 -2.65 -3.17
CA SER A 241 4.13 -2.17 -3.87
C SER A 241 4.43 -1.09 -4.91
N VAL A 242 5.47 -0.28 -4.69
CA VAL A 242 5.85 0.82 -5.60
C VAL A 242 6.69 0.31 -6.77
N PHE A 243 7.60 -0.63 -6.52
CA PHE A 243 8.61 -1.05 -7.51
C PHE A 243 8.48 -2.52 -7.95
N GLY A 244 7.55 -3.28 -7.38
CA GLY A 244 7.36 -4.71 -7.66
C GLY A 244 8.06 -5.64 -6.67
N THR A 245 7.55 -6.86 -6.58
CA THR A 245 8.03 -7.95 -5.72
C THR A 245 8.64 -9.11 -6.48
N THR A 246 8.55 -9.09 -7.80
CA THR A 246 9.11 -10.10 -8.70
C THR A 246 9.92 -9.43 -9.80
N SER A 247 10.89 -10.15 -10.37
CA SER A 247 11.70 -9.61 -11.47
C SER A 247 10.89 -9.26 -12.74
N ALA A 248 9.68 -9.79 -12.88
CA ALA A 248 8.80 -9.51 -14.02
C ALA A 248 8.02 -8.20 -13.85
N GLU A 249 7.82 -7.74 -12.62
CA GLU A 249 7.13 -6.49 -12.29
C GLU A 249 8.06 -5.27 -12.27
N LEU A 250 9.38 -5.51 -12.22
CA LEU A 250 10.36 -4.45 -12.06
C LEU A 250 10.65 -3.71 -13.35
N ASP A 251 10.52 -2.39 -13.32
CA ASP A 251 11.10 -1.50 -14.33
C ASP A 251 12.60 -1.22 -14.06
N LEU A 252 13.06 -1.48 -12.85
CA LEU A 252 14.44 -1.33 -12.42
C LEU A 252 15.28 -2.56 -12.79
N SER A 253 16.55 -2.34 -13.04
CA SER A 253 17.50 -3.44 -13.19
C SER A 253 17.78 -4.09 -11.83
N PRO A 254 17.49 -5.40 -11.67
CA PRO A 254 17.74 -6.11 -10.42
C PRO A 254 19.25 -6.36 -10.21
N ALA A 255 19.62 -6.70 -8.98
CA ALA A 255 20.96 -7.17 -8.65
C ALA A 255 21.24 -8.55 -9.24
N ASN A 256 22.50 -8.93 -9.27
CA ASN A 256 22.88 -10.30 -9.62
C ASN A 256 22.39 -11.29 -8.56
N ALA A 257 22.06 -12.51 -8.97
CA ALA A 257 21.57 -13.58 -8.08
C ALA A 257 22.58 -14.00 -6.99
N ASN A 258 23.85 -13.58 -7.08
CA ASN A 258 24.87 -13.81 -6.06
C ASN A 258 24.82 -12.83 -4.88
N GLY A 259 23.83 -11.92 -4.85
CA GLY A 259 23.60 -10.99 -3.75
C GLY A 259 24.54 -9.78 -3.69
N SER A 260 25.39 -9.58 -4.70
CA SER A 260 26.13 -8.32 -4.81
C SER A 260 25.23 -7.29 -5.48
N GLY A 261 24.99 -6.14 -4.91
CA GLY A 261 24.22 -5.05 -5.55
C GLY A 261 24.84 -4.49 -6.85
N ALA A 262 25.86 -5.18 -7.40
CA ALA A 262 26.47 -4.87 -8.66
C ALA A 262 25.50 -5.06 -9.83
N GLY A 263 25.41 -4.10 -10.71
CA GLY A 263 24.52 -4.11 -11.86
C GLY A 263 23.04 -3.77 -11.55
N ALA A 264 22.71 -3.45 -10.30
CA ALA A 264 21.37 -3.04 -9.91
C ALA A 264 21.20 -1.53 -9.97
N ASP A 265 19.99 -1.08 -10.26
CA ASP A 265 19.56 0.28 -9.94
C ASP A 265 19.20 0.33 -8.44
N TRP A 266 19.41 1.48 -7.81
CA TRP A 266 19.23 1.62 -6.35
C TRP A 266 18.18 2.67 -6.02
N VAL A 267 17.41 2.41 -4.96
CA VAL A 267 16.51 3.34 -4.29
C VAL A 267 17.16 3.78 -2.98
N TYR A 268 17.17 5.06 -2.69
CA TYR A 268 17.62 5.61 -1.41
C TYR A 268 16.44 6.21 -0.68
N LEU A 269 16.22 5.73 0.55
CA LEU A 269 15.25 6.29 1.48
C LEU A 269 15.97 6.93 2.67
N TYR A 270 15.34 7.92 3.28
CA TYR A 270 15.89 8.65 4.42
C TYR A 270 15.29 8.19 5.75
N PHE A 271 16.15 7.72 6.67
CA PHE A 271 15.79 7.33 8.05
C PHE A 271 16.80 7.94 9.04
N GLY A 272 16.93 9.28 9.04
CA GLY A 272 18.01 9.98 9.78
C GLY A 272 19.33 10.01 9.01
N ASP A 273 19.53 9.11 8.07
CA ASP A 273 20.57 9.05 7.03
C ASP A 273 19.98 8.40 5.78
N TYR A 274 20.69 8.47 4.65
CA TYR A 274 20.27 7.82 3.42
C TYR A 274 20.75 6.37 3.36
N TYR A 275 19.79 5.45 3.26
CA TYR A 275 20.05 4.02 3.07
C TYR A 275 19.68 3.60 1.66
N SER A 276 20.54 2.79 1.04
CA SER A 276 20.33 2.29 -0.31
C SER A 276 19.77 0.88 -0.32
N PHE A 277 18.84 0.66 -1.26
CA PHE A 277 18.12 -0.59 -1.45
C PHE A 277 18.15 -1.00 -2.91
N CYS A 278 18.21 -2.30 -3.18
CA CYS A 278 18.05 -2.86 -4.51
C CYS A 278 17.21 -4.14 -4.46
N PHE A 279 16.61 -4.48 -5.59
CA PHE A 279 15.94 -5.75 -5.75
C PHE A 279 16.95 -6.85 -6.04
N MET A 280 16.87 -7.95 -5.30
CA MET A 280 17.67 -9.16 -5.50
C MET A 280 16.76 -10.29 -5.98
N PRO A 281 17.06 -10.96 -7.10
CA PRO A 281 16.34 -12.16 -7.51
C PRO A 281 16.61 -13.30 -6.53
N ALA A 282 15.74 -14.31 -6.53
CA ALA A 282 15.93 -15.50 -5.69
C ALA A 282 17.27 -16.18 -5.97
N GLY A 283 17.99 -16.55 -4.92
CA GLY A 283 19.29 -17.22 -5.01
C GLY A 283 20.02 -17.25 -3.67
N ASN A 284 21.01 -18.09 -3.56
CA ASN A 284 21.87 -18.25 -2.35
C ASN A 284 21.06 -18.42 -1.03
N GLY A 285 19.90 -19.07 -1.10
CA GLY A 285 19.03 -19.30 0.05
C GLY A 285 18.13 -18.13 0.43
N ASN A 286 18.17 -17.02 -0.31
CA ASN A 286 17.27 -15.87 -0.14
C ASN A 286 16.12 -15.93 -1.14
N ALA A 287 14.93 -15.49 -0.70
CA ALA A 287 13.81 -15.24 -1.60
C ALA A 287 14.08 -13.99 -2.45
N ALA A 288 13.42 -13.90 -3.62
CA ALA A 288 13.41 -12.66 -4.38
C ALA A 288 12.76 -11.53 -3.58
N GLY A 289 13.33 -10.32 -3.64
CA GLY A 289 12.81 -9.18 -2.90
C GLY A 289 13.78 -8.01 -2.79
N TRP A 290 13.35 -7.01 -2.04
CA TRP A 290 14.13 -5.82 -1.74
C TRP A 290 15.04 -6.04 -0.55
N TYR A 291 16.31 -5.63 -0.68
CA TYR A 291 17.33 -5.75 0.36
C TYR A 291 18.15 -4.47 0.46
N SER A 292 18.62 -4.17 1.67
CA SER A 292 19.56 -3.07 1.88
C SER A 292 20.92 -3.40 1.29
N THR A 293 21.52 -2.46 0.58
CA THR A 293 22.93 -2.53 0.14
C THR A 293 23.85 -1.85 1.15
N SER A 294 23.31 -1.05 2.07
CA SER A 294 24.06 -0.31 3.09
C SER A 294 24.19 -1.06 4.41
N ILE A 295 23.19 -1.87 4.77
CA ILE A 295 23.13 -2.59 6.05
C ILE A 295 22.99 -4.10 5.79
N MET A 296 24.02 -4.83 6.05
CA MET A 296 23.97 -6.29 5.95
C MET A 296 23.15 -6.89 7.11
N GLY A 297 22.31 -7.88 6.81
CA GLY A 297 21.50 -8.59 7.81
C GLY A 297 20.08 -8.06 8.01
N TRP A 298 19.68 -7.01 7.34
CA TRP A 298 18.28 -6.61 7.26
C TRP A 298 17.53 -7.54 6.31
N GLY A 299 16.96 -8.58 6.62
CA GLY A 299 16.22 -9.51 5.76
C GLY A 299 15.51 -8.88 4.55
N MET A 300 14.50 -9.51 4.06
CA MET A 300 13.68 -8.97 2.97
C MET A 300 12.88 -7.75 3.44
N LEU A 301 12.87 -6.67 2.65
CA LEU A 301 12.35 -5.34 2.98
C LEU A 301 11.24 -4.90 2.01
N ASN A 302 10.49 -5.84 1.43
CA ASN A 302 9.38 -5.52 0.53
C ASN A 302 8.36 -4.57 1.18
N ASP A 303 8.14 -4.71 2.49
CA ASP A 303 7.19 -3.90 3.28
C ASP A 303 7.82 -2.63 3.88
N LEU A 304 9.04 -2.26 3.46
CA LEU A 304 9.63 -0.99 3.89
C LEU A 304 8.87 0.17 3.27
N ILE A 305 8.39 1.09 4.11
CA ILE A 305 7.45 2.14 3.71
C ILE A 305 8.17 3.22 2.91
N VAL A 306 7.55 3.60 1.79
CA VAL A 306 7.87 4.78 1.00
C VAL A 306 6.78 5.81 1.28
N TYR A 307 7.03 6.72 2.22
CA TYR A 307 6.01 7.67 2.65
C TYR A 307 5.57 8.60 1.51
N PRO A 308 4.25 8.82 1.32
CA PRO A 308 3.75 9.67 0.23
C PRO A 308 4.16 11.15 0.34
N ASP A 309 4.44 11.61 1.54
CA ASP A 309 4.88 12.97 1.85
C ASP A 309 6.43 13.13 1.84
N GLU A 310 7.16 12.05 1.60
CA GLU A 310 8.62 12.06 1.50
C GLU A 310 9.07 11.80 0.06
N ALA A 311 10.17 12.42 -0.34
CA ALA A 311 10.83 12.07 -1.58
C ALA A 311 11.92 11.03 -1.34
N PHE A 312 12.22 10.25 -2.36
CA PHE A 312 13.31 9.31 -2.39
C PHE A 312 14.28 9.61 -3.54
N ILE A 313 15.48 9.05 -3.48
CA ILE A 313 16.46 9.21 -4.55
C ILE A 313 16.58 7.91 -5.32
N MET A 314 16.45 8.01 -6.65
CA MET A 314 16.75 6.91 -7.56
C MET A 314 18.17 7.07 -8.11
N ALA A 315 18.96 6.01 -8.05
CA ALA A 315 20.23 5.91 -8.75
C ALA A 315 20.11 4.92 -9.91
N LYS A 316 20.01 5.45 -11.13
CA LYS A 316 20.06 4.65 -12.36
C LYS A 316 21.52 4.28 -12.64
N ARG A 317 21.88 3.03 -12.35
CA ARG A 317 23.25 2.49 -12.41
C ARG A 317 23.47 1.54 -13.59
N THR A 318 22.47 1.40 -14.42
CA THR A 318 22.50 0.60 -15.65
C THR A 318 22.21 1.47 -16.86
N ASN A 319 22.68 1.05 -18.05
CA ASN A 319 22.37 1.76 -19.28
C ASN A 319 20.90 1.66 -19.64
N GLY A 320 20.40 2.68 -20.34
CA GLY A 320 19.03 2.74 -20.81
C GLY A 320 18.15 3.67 -19.98
N SER A 321 16.87 3.67 -20.30
CA SER A 321 15.86 4.48 -19.63
C SER A 321 15.04 3.62 -18.66
N LEU A 322 14.69 4.22 -17.54
CA LEU A 322 13.74 3.73 -16.56
C LEU A 322 12.56 4.71 -16.54
N THR A 323 11.35 4.24 -16.72
CA THR A 323 10.16 5.05 -16.52
C THR A 323 9.44 4.54 -15.29
N LEU A 324 9.27 5.40 -14.31
CA LEU A 324 8.44 5.14 -13.13
C LEU A 324 7.06 5.76 -13.39
N ASP A 325 6.02 5.01 -13.13
CA ASP A 325 4.63 5.43 -13.24
C ASP A 325 3.95 5.30 -11.88
N PHE A 326 3.45 6.41 -11.35
CA PHE A 326 2.78 6.46 -10.06
C PHE A 326 1.32 6.82 -10.30
N GLU A 327 0.43 5.88 -10.01
CA GLU A 327 -1.01 6.05 -10.15
C GLU A 327 -1.68 6.29 -8.79
N GLY A 328 -2.68 7.15 -8.75
CA GLY A 328 -3.47 7.39 -7.54
C GLY A 328 -4.11 8.76 -7.49
N ALA A 329 -4.61 9.12 -6.31
CA ALA A 329 -5.19 10.43 -6.03
C ALA A 329 -4.08 11.44 -5.72
N ALA A 330 -4.05 12.55 -6.47
CA ALA A 330 -3.17 13.67 -6.17
C ALA A 330 -3.76 14.53 -5.03
N SER A 331 -2.89 15.07 -4.17
CA SER A 331 -3.32 16.04 -3.17
C SER A 331 -3.62 17.39 -3.83
N THR A 332 -4.76 17.97 -3.49
CA THR A 332 -5.17 19.32 -3.94
C THR A 332 -5.09 20.35 -2.83
N THR A 333 -4.70 19.96 -1.64
CA THR A 333 -4.68 20.83 -0.44
C THR A 333 -3.26 21.18 -0.03
N ASP A 334 -3.10 22.32 0.63
CA ASP A 334 -1.83 22.77 1.18
C ASP A 334 -1.24 21.73 2.12
N LYS A 335 0.06 21.51 2.03
CA LYS A 335 0.78 20.51 2.82
C LYS A 335 1.81 21.15 3.71
N LYS A 336 1.81 20.77 4.97
CA LYS A 336 2.90 21.06 5.91
C LYS A 336 3.97 19.99 5.78
N VAL A 337 5.19 20.37 5.46
CA VAL A 337 6.37 19.49 5.49
C VAL A 337 7.27 19.93 6.64
N GLN A 338 7.56 19.03 7.56
CA GLN A 338 8.48 19.32 8.66
C GLN A 338 9.92 19.27 8.14
N LEU A 339 10.63 20.38 8.25
CA LEU A 339 12.05 20.45 7.97
C LEU A 339 12.87 19.95 9.17
N PRO A 340 13.98 19.23 8.95
CA PRO A 340 14.88 18.83 10.03
C PRO A 340 15.42 20.06 10.76
N ALA A 341 15.53 19.97 12.08
CA ALA A 341 15.77 21.10 12.98
C ALA A 341 17.10 21.83 12.77
N ILE A 342 18.14 21.23 12.20
CA ILE A 342 19.47 21.85 12.01
C ILE A 342 20.21 21.23 10.81
N GLY A 343 20.54 22.07 9.81
CA GLY A 343 21.73 21.94 8.95
C GLY A 343 21.86 20.71 8.04
N GLY A 344 20.84 19.92 7.85
CA GLY A 344 20.86 18.79 6.92
C GLY A 344 20.26 19.16 5.56
N ALA A 345 20.87 18.68 4.47
CA ALA A 345 20.20 18.65 3.20
C ALA A 345 19.13 17.56 3.22
N PHE A 346 17.91 17.90 2.89
CA PHE A 346 16.83 16.96 2.84
C PHE A 346 16.03 17.14 1.57
N VAL A 347 15.50 16.07 1.06
CA VAL A 347 14.78 16.05 -0.20
C VAL A 347 13.29 16.11 0.10
N MET A 348 12.65 17.20 -0.30
CA MET A 348 11.21 17.38 -0.16
C MET A 348 10.46 16.74 -1.32
N ASN A 349 9.34 16.11 -1.00
CA ASN A 349 8.35 15.72 -1.99
C ASN A 349 7.61 16.97 -2.51
N ASN A 350 7.30 17.01 -3.80
CA ASN A 350 6.22 17.83 -4.32
C ASN A 350 4.89 17.10 -4.08
N PRO A 351 4.09 17.50 -3.10
CA PRO A 351 2.88 16.76 -2.73
C PRO A 351 1.72 16.92 -3.71
N TYR A 352 1.88 17.79 -4.74
CA TYR A 352 0.76 18.19 -5.60
C TYR A 352 0.72 17.45 -6.94
N GLY A 353 1.67 16.56 -7.23
CA GLY A 353 1.69 15.82 -8.48
C GLY A 353 1.86 16.68 -9.75
N THR A 354 2.12 17.97 -9.59
CA THR A 354 2.35 18.93 -10.67
C THR A 354 3.66 19.68 -10.45
N ASP A 355 4.29 20.17 -11.50
CA ASP A 355 5.48 21.00 -11.35
C ASP A 355 5.12 22.28 -10.58
N MET A 356 5.78 22.52 -9.44
CA MET A 356 5.68 23.76 -8.68
C MET A 356 6.86 24.67 -9.03
N LEU A 357 6.57 25.91 -9.39
CA LEU A 357 7.55 26.97 -9.41
C LEU A 357 7.72 27.49 -7.98
N LEU A 358 8.91 27.40 -7.43
CA LEU A 358 9.23 28.15 -6.22
C LEU A 358 9.16 29.64 -6.60
N ALA A 359 8.28 30.38 -5.93
CA ALA A 359 8.29 31.83 -6.05
C ALA A 359 9.60 32.37 -5.46
N GLU A 360 10.32 33.20 -6.21
CA GLU A 360 11.52 33.93 -5.77
C GLU A 360 11.17 34.94 -4.69
#